data_988df48443afe580f030ba13ab9c8f1b
#
_entry.id   988df48443afe580f030ba13ab9c8f1b
#
_cell.length_a   1.000
_cell.length_b   1.000
_cell.length_c   1.000
_cell.angle_alpha   90.00
_cell.angle_beta   90.00
_cell.angle_gamma   90.00
#
_symmetry.space_group_name_H-M   'P 1'
#
loop_
_entity.id
_entity.type
_entity.pdbx_description
1 polymer ?
#
loop_
_entity_poly.entity_id
_entity_poly.type
_entity_poly.pdbx_seq_one_letter_code
_entity_poly.pdbx_strand_id
1 'polypeptide(L)'
;NSLYKSIPSKILLIDVRENEEFATSSIKGSISIPLSHLNLKTELEFIQKESLMKEVFTICKSGKRSEKASKILSKFKIKSRSVEGGIEKLKKILCN
;
A
#
# COMPACT_ATOMS: atom_id res chain seq x y z
N ASN A 1 15.82 -11.51 3.63
CA ASN A 1 16.94 -11.60 2.76
C ASN A 1 17.05 -10.41 1.83
N SER A 2 18.25 -10.15 1.41
CA SER A 2 18.62 -8.97 0.65
C SER A 2 18.29 -9.04 -0.83
N LEU A 3 17.61 -10.08 -1.31
CA LEU A 3 17.23 -10.16 -2.71
C LEU A 3 16.27 -9.05 -3.13
N TYR A 4 15.47 -8.56 -2.19
CA TYR A 4 14.51 -7.50 -2.47
C TYR A 4 15.03 -6.18 -1.94
N LYS A 5 14.86 -5.15 -2.76
CA LYS A 5 15.18 -3.79 -2.32
C LYS A 5 14.11 -3.30 -1.34
N SER A 6 14.52 -2.49 -0.40
CA SER A 6 13.58 -1.87 0.54
C SER A 6 12.79 -0.78 -0.16
N ILE A 7 11.57 -0.55 0.33
CA ILE A 7 10.77 0.58 -0.13
C ILE A 7 11.47 1.87 0.33
N PRO A 8 11.63 2.85 -0.56
CA PRO A 8 12.26 4.12 -0.16
C PRO A 8 11.50 4.78 0.99
N SER A 9 12.23 5.46 1.85
CA SER A 9 11.63 6.09 3.03
C SER A 9 10.63 7.20 2.68
N LYS A 10 10.67 7.71 1.46
CA LYS A 10 9.74 8.75 1.00
C LYS A 10 8.42 8.19 0.51
N ILE A 11 8.26 6.87 0.54
CA ILE A 11 7.05 6.21 0.06
C ILE A 11 6.36 5.49 1.20
N LEU A 12 5.05 5.70 1.31
CA LEU A 12 4.19 4.91 2.17
C LEU A 12 3.46 3.92 1.26
N LEU A 13 3.79 2.65 1.38
CA LEU A 13 3.15 1.60 0.59
C LEU A 13 2.17 0.86 1.48
N ILE A 14 0.88 0.99 1.15
CA ILE A 14 -0.20 0.38 1.92
C ILE A 14 -0.69 -0.86 1.19
N ASP A 15 -0.52 -2.01 1.82
CA ASP A 15 -1.03 -3.27 1.30
C ASP A 15 -2.46 -3.43 1.78
N VAL A 16 -3.41 -3.37 0.84
CA VAL A 16 -4.83 -3.40 1.18
C VAL A 16 -5.45 -4.79 1.05
N ARG A 17 -4.60 -5.82 0.95
CA ARG A 17 -5.06 -7.20 0.98
C ARG A 17 -5.48 -7.60 2.40
N GLU A 18 -6.07 -8.78 2.53
CA GLU A 18 -6.43 -9.30 3.84
C GLU A 18 -5.19 -9.61 4.68
N ASN A 19 -5.36 -9.61 6.00
CA ASN A 19 -4.24 -9.85 6.91
C ASN A 19 -3.55 -11.18 6.64
N GLU A 20 -4.31 -12.21 6.30
CA GLU A 20 -3.75 -13.52 6.00
C GLU A 20 -2.84 -13.50 4.77
N GLU A 21 -3.24 -12.75 3.76
CA GLU A 21 -2.42 -12.59 2.56
C GLU A 21 -1.11 -11.88 2.89
N PHE A 22 -1.21 -10.82 3.67
CA PHE A 22 -0.04 -10.05 4.08
C PHE A 22 0.92 -10.89 4.92
N ALA A 23 0.38 -11.68 5.83
CA ALA A 23 1.19 -12.53 6.71
C ALA A 23 1.94 -13.60 5.93
N THR A 24 1.32 -14.10 4.85
CA THR A 24 1.94 -15.14 4.02
C THR A 24 3.10 -14.59 3.21
N SER A 25 2.93 -13.43 2.61
CA SER A 25 3.96 -12.83 1.76
C SER A 25 3.63 -11.36 1.55
N SER A 26 4.62 -10.49 1.75
CA SER A 26 4.41 -9.06 1.58
C SER A 26 5.71 -8.39 1.15
N ILE A 27 5.60 -7.14 0.74
CA ILE A 27 6.76 -6.34 0.37
C ILE A 27 7.36 -5.76 1.66
N LYS A 28 8.66 -5.90 1.81
CA LYS A 28 9.35 -5.36 2.97
C LYS A 28 9.16 -3.84 3.03
N GLY A 29 8.73 -3.36 4.18
CA GLY A 29 8.48 -1.94 4.38
C GLY A 29 7.06 -1.50 4.10
N SER A 30 6.21 -2.40 3.56
CA SER A 30 4.82 -2.08 3.36
C SER A 30 4.05 -2.21 4.68
N ILE A 31 2.90 -1.54 4.73
CA ILE A 31 2.05 -1.54 5.91
C ILE A 31 0.72 -2.19 5.54
N SER A 32 0.24 -3.07 6.41
CA SER A 32 -1.01 -3.77 6.16
C SER A 32 -2.19 -2.95 6.69
N ILE A 33 -3.04 -2.48 5.78
CA ILE A 33 -4.32 -1.88 6.14
C ILE A 33 -5.34 -2.44 5.16
N PRO A 34 -6.08 -3.50 5.55
CA PRO A 34 -7.05 -4.10 4.63
C PRO A 34 -8.04 -3.09 4.09
N LEU A 35 -8.51 -3.32 2.88
CA LEU A 35 -9.43 -2.39 2.21
C LEU A 35 -10.63 -2.03 3.10
N SER A 36 -11.15 -3.00 3.84
CA SER A 36 -12.30 -2.78 4.71
C SER A 36 -12.01 -1.86 5.90
N HIS A 37 -10.74 -1.64 6.22
CA HIS A 37 -10.35 -0.79 7.36
C HIS A 37 -9.86 0.60 6.93
N LEU A 38 -9.80 0.87 5.64
CA LEU A 38 -9.21 2.12 5.15
C LEU A 38 -9.96 3.35 5.61
N ASN A 39 -11.28 3.25 5.80
CA ASN A 39 -12.07 4.40 6.21
C ASN A 39 -12.21 4.53 7.72
N LEU A 40 -11.51 3.71 8.50
CA LEU A 40 -11.49 3.87 9.94
C LEU A 40 -10.71 5.13 10.32
N LYS A 41 -11.21 5.82 11.32
CA LYS A 41 -10.65 7.11 11.71
C LYS A 41 -9.16 7.03 12.04
N THR A 42 -8.76 6.03 12.80
CA THR A 42 -7.35 5.88 13.19
C THR A 42 -6.45 5.67 11.99
N GLU A 43 -6.88 4.82 11.05
CA GLU A 43 -6.11 4.57 9.84
C GLU A 43 -6.03 5.80 8.97
N LEU A 44 -7.14 6.52 8.82
CA LEU A 44 -7.14 7.74 8.01
C LEU A 44 -6.24 8.80 8.60
N GLU A 45 -6.27 8.97 9.93
CA GLU A 45 -5.40 9.94 10.58
C GLU A 45 -3.93 9.60 10.38
N PHE A 46 -3.60 8.33 10.50
CA PHE A 46 -2.23 7.87 10.25
C PHE A 46 -1.80 8.19 8.82
N ILE A 47 -2.64 7.83 7.84
CA ILE A 47 -2.30 8.03 6.44
C ILE A 47 -2.20 9.52 6.11
N GLN A 48 -3.13 10.33 6.64
CA GLN A 48 -3.10 11.78 6.42
C GLN A 48 -1.79 12.38 6.93
N LYS A 49 -1.38 11.98 8.11
CA LYS A 49 -0.15 12.47 8.71
C LYS A 49 1.08 12.07 7.88
N GLU A 50 1.14 10.81 7.49
CA GLU A 50 2.26 10.31 6.70
C GLU A 50 2.31 10.94 5.33
N SER A 51 1.15 11.25 4.74
CA SER A 51 1.09 11.83 3.41
C SER A 51 1.65 13.24 3.32
N LEU A 52 1.87 13.88 4.46
CA LEU A 52 2.53 15.20 4.48
C LEU A 52 3.99 15.09 4.06
N MET A 53 4.61 13.95 4.29
CA MET A 53 6.03 13.76 4.06
C MET A 53 6.35 12.66 3.06
N LYS A 54 5.35 11.85 2.69
CA LYS A 54 5.57 10.68 1.85
C LYS A 54 4.54 10.61 0.73
N GLU A 55 4.95 10.02 -0.39
CA GLU A 55 3.99 9.65 -1.43
C GLU A 55 3.28 8.37 -1.02
N VAL A 56 1.96 8.35 -1.20
CA VAL A 56 1.15 7.21 -0.78
C VAL A 56 0.83 6.33 -1.98
N PHE A 57 1.14 5.06 -1.85
CA PHE A 57 0.80 4.04 -2.84
C PHE A 57 -0.04 2.95 -2.17
N THR A 58 -0.98 2.40 -2.93
CA THR A 58 -1.75 1.24 -2.47
C THR A 58 -1.43 0.05 -3.35
N ILE A 59 -1.40 -1.14 -2.76
CA ILE A 59 -1.06 -2.35 -3.50
C ILE A 59 -1.95 -3.51 -3.06
N CYS A 60 -2.29 -4.36 -4.02
CA CYS A 60 -3.00 -5.60 -3.75
C CYS A 60 -2.48 -6.67 -4.70
N LYS A 61 -3.19 -7.78 -4.83
CA LYS A 61 -2.71 -8.87 -5.67
C LYS A 61 -2.72 -8.49 -7.16
N SER A 62 -3.84 -7.96 -7.64
CA SER A 62 -4.03 -7.73 -9.09
C SER A 62 -4.22 -6.27 -9.48
N GLY A 63 -4.42 -5.39 -8.50
CA GLY A 63 -4.65 -3.98 -8.76
C GLY A 63 -6.07 -3.52 -8.52
N LYS A 64 -7.05 -4.43 -8.48
CA LYS A 64 -8.46 -4.03 -8.35
C LYS A 64 -8.78 -3.45 -6.98
N ARG A 65 -8.35 -4.12 -5.93
CA ARG A 65 -8.59 -3.63 -4.55
C ARG A 65 -7.82 -2.34 -4.30
N SER A 66 -6.59 -2.25 -4.81
CA SER A 66 -5.78 -1.06 -4.60
C SER A 66 -6.32 0.15 -5.35
N GLU A 67 -6.94 -0.05 -6.51
CA GLU A 67 -7.62 1.04 -7.20
C GLU A 67 -8.80 1.56 -6.39
N LYS A 68 -9.60 0.65 -5.82
CA LYS A 68 -10.68 1.04 -4.94
C LYS A 68 -10.16 1.80 -3.71
N ALA A 69 -9.04 1.33 -3.17
CA ALA A 69 -8.42 1.96 -2.02
C ALA A 69 -8.02 3.39 -2.33
N SER A 70 -7.39 3.62 -3.47
CA SER A 70 -6.99 4.98 -3.86
C SER A 70 -8.20 5.88 -4.06
N LYS A 71 -9.30 5.35 -4.58
CA LYS A 71 -10.53 6.12 -4.71
C LYS A 71 -11.11 6.50 -3.35
N ILE A 72 -11.07 5.56 -2.39
CA ILE A 72 -11.53 5.84 -1.03
C ILE A 72 -10.69 6.95 -0.41
N LEU A 73 -9.37 6.84 -0.51
CA LEU A 73 -8.47 7.85 0.05
C LEU A 73 -8.70 9.21 -0.58
N SER A 74 -8.99 9.24 -1.88
CA SER A 74 -9.28 10.48 -2.58
C SER A 74 -10.50 11.20 -1.98
N LYS A 75 -11.50 10.46 -1.51
CA LYS A 75 -12.67 11.06 -0.87
C LYS A 75 -12.30 11.79 0.42
N PHE A 76 -11.21 11.40 1.04
CA PHE A 76 -10.71 12.05 2.24
C PHE A 76 -9.55 13.00 1.93
N LYS A 77 -9.41 13.38 0.66
CA LYS A 77 -8.41 14.34 0.18
C LYS A 77 -6.99 13.86 0.38
N ILE A 78 -6.79 12.54 0.37
CA ILE A 78 -5.47 11.93 0.41
C ILE A 78 -5.14 11.46 -0.99
N LYS A 79 -4.10 12.05 -1.57
CA LYS A 79 -3.64 11.67 -2.91
C LYS A 79 -2.86 10.37 -2.82
N SER A 80 -3.19 9.40 -3.65
CA SER A 80 -2.47 8.13 -3.68
C SER A 80 -2.52 7.54 -5.07
N ARG A 81 -1.66 6.54 -5.30
CA ARG A 81 -1.62 5.81 -6.55
C ARG A 81 -1.68 4.32 -6.29
N SER A 82 -2.46 3.61 -7.09
CA SER A 82 -2.50 2.16 -7.05
C SER A 82 -1.29 1.62 -7.83
N VAL A 83 -0.60 0.63 -7.26
CA VAL A 83 0.52 -0.01 -7.95
C VAL A 83 -0.03 -0.91 -9.04
N GLU A 84 0.25 -0.55 -10.26
CA GLU A 84 -0.25 -1.29 -11.42
C GLU A 84 0.38 -2.68 -11.47
N GLY A 85 -0.45 -3.68 -11.75
CA GLY A 85 0.02 -5.07 -11.84
C GLY A 85 0.11 -5.78 -10.50
N GLY A 86 -0.07 -5.07 -9.39
CA GLY A 86 -0.14 -5.67 -8.08
C GLY A 86 1.19 -6.14 -7.53
N ILE A 87 1.09 -6.95 -6.47
CA ILE A 87 2.25 -7.31 -5.67
C ILE A 87 3.26 -8.19 -6.42
N GLU A 88 2.76 -9.06 -7.30
CA GLU A 88 3.67 -9.95 -8.03
C GLU A 88 4.55 -9.16 -9.00
N LYS A 89 3.97 -8.19 -9.67
CA LYS A 89 4.74 -7.35 -10.57
C LYS A 89 5.78 -6.52 -9.82
N LEU A 90 5.38 -5.96 -8.68
CA LEU A 90 6.31 -5.16 -7.88
C LEU A 90 7.46 -6.01 -7.34
N LYS A 91 7.18 -7.25 -6.92
CA LYS A 91 8.23 -8.16 -6.47
C LYS A 91 9.25 -8.41 -7.56
N LYS A 92 8.80 -8.58 -8.80
CA LYS A 92 9.72 -8.78 -9.92
C LYS A 92 10.61 -7.57 -10.15
N ILE A 93 10.07 -6.38 -9.97
CA ILE A 93 10.84 -5.14 -10.14
C ILE A 93 11.87 -4.99 -9.01
N LEU A 94 11.47 -5.31 -7.77
CA LEU A 94 12.33 -5.14 -6.62
C LEU A 94 13.37 -6.25 -6.48
N CYS A 95 13.12 -7.41 -7.09
CA CYS A 95 14.02 -8.55 -7.03
C CYS A 95 14.94 -8.53 -8.25
N ASN A 96 16.22 -8.37 -8.00
CA ASN A 96 17.22 -8.40 -9.09
C ASN A 96 18.04 -9.66 -9.04
#